data_59025ec33842ee72ed84730ca6dd4741
#
_entry.id   59025ec33842ee72ed84730ca6dd4741
#
_cell.length_a   1.000
_cell.length_b   1.000
_cell.length_c   1.000
_cell.angle_alpha   90.00
_cell.angle_beta   90.00
_cell.angle_gamma   90.00
#
_symmetry.space_group_name_H-M   'P 1'
#
loop_
_entity.id
_entity.type
_entity.pdbx_description
1 polymer ?
#
loop_
_entity_poly.entity_id
_entity_poly.type
_entity_poly.pdbx_seq_one_letter_code
_entity_poly.pdbx_strand_id
1 'polypeptide(L)'
;KEVELFLNGKSMGVKLLEDLYAEYLVPYEAGILEVVAYDENRNEMGRDRLVSASNETVIGVRAEKETMDVGGDDIAYLDVEITDENGICKPEERVVKVKVEGAGTLLAVGSGAHRTEEKYIGDSFTTCNGRMAAVIRSAEEAGDIYVTFSSDGLPDKIIKLEVR
;
A
#
# COMPACT_ATOMS: atom_id res chain seq x y z
N LYS A 1 12.76 27.40 -15.40
CA LYS A 1 12.33 26.16 -14.72
C LYS A 1 11.40 25.43 -15.66
N GLU A 2 11.80 24.26 -16.07
CA GLU A 2 11.06 23.44 -17.03
C GLU A 2 10.97 21.99 -16.55
N VAL A 3 10.03 21.25 -17.09
CA VAL A 3 9.85 19.82 -16.83
C VAL A 3 9.76 19.08 -18.15
N GLU A 4 10.31 17.88 -18.19
CA GLU A 4 10.21 16.95 -19.30
C GLU A 4 9.53 15.67 -18.84
N LEU A 5 8.50 15.26 -19.59
CA LEU A 5 7.77 14.03 -19.34
C LEU A 5 8.30 12.92 -20.25
N PHE A 6 8.50 11.75 -19.68
CA PHE A 6 8.90 10.54 -20.40
C PHE A 6 7.84 9.46 -20.20
N LEU A 7 7.44 8.81 -21.27
CA LEU A 7 6.63 7.60 -21.27
C LEU A 7 7.47 6.45 -21.81
N ASN A 8 7.76 5.47 -20.97
CA ASN A 8 8.62 4.32 -21.29
C ASN A 8 10.00 4.76 -21.88
N GLY A 9 10.60 5.80 -21.28
CA GLY A 9 11.89 6.35 -21.72
C GLY A 9 11.83 7.25 -22.96
N LYS A 10 10.67 7.38 -23.61
CA LYS A 10 10.48 8.27 -24.75
C LYS A 10 10.00 9.65 -24.25
N SER A 11 10.71 10.71 -24.62
CA SER A 11 10.29 12.07 -24.29
C SER A 11 8.96 12.43 -24.96
N MET A 12 8.05 12.94 -24.15
CA MET A 12 6.76 13.49 -24.56
C MET A 12 6.81 15.02 -24.70
N GLY A 13 8.01 15.58 -24.56
CA GLY A 13 8.30 16.99 -24.71
C GLY A 13 8.63 17.70 -23.41
N VAL A 14 9.16 18.92 -23.56
CA VAL A 14 9.52 19.81 -22.47
C VAL A 14 8.47 20.90 -22.36
N LYS A 15 8.08 21.26 -21.15
CA LYS A 15 7.20 22.40 -20.87
C LYS A 15 7.77 23.29 -19.78
N LEU A 16 7.57 24.60 -19.93
CA LEU A 16 7.81 25.54 -18.88
C LEU A 16 6.74 25.40 -17.81
N LEU A 17 7.12 25.59 -16.54
CA LEU A 17 6.16 25.66 -15.45
C LEU A 17 5.42 27.00 -15.49
N GLU A 18 4.09 26.92 -15.57
CA GLU A 18 3.18 28.06 -15.38
C GLU A 18 2.48 27.86 -14.05
N ASP A 19 2.53 28.82 -13.17
CA ASP A 19 1.94 28.75 -11.81
C ASP A 19 2.31 27.47 -11.05
N LEU A 20 3.56 26.99 -11.19
CA LEU A 20 4.15 25.80 -10.56
C LEU A 20 3.62 24.46 -11.10
N TYR A 21 2.90 24.43 -12.21
CA TYR A 21 2.46 23.19 -12.82
C TYR A 21 2.70 23.18 -14.33
N ALA A 22 2.70 21.96 -14.90
CA ALA A 22 2.68 21.72 -16.34
C ALA A 22 1.72 20.56 -16.62
N GLU A 23 0.89 20.73 -17.65
CA GLU A 23 -0.10 19.72 -18.03
C GLU A 23 0.33 19.00 -19.30
N TYR A 24 0.28 17.66 -19.27
CA TYR A 24 0.54 16.81 -20.42
C TYR A 24 -0.68 15.93 -20.72
N LEU A 25 -1.06 15.86 -21.97
CA LEU A 25 -2.05 14.92 -22.44
C LEU A 25 -1.35 13.81 -23.22
N VAL A 26 -1.29 12.64 -22.62
CA VAL A 26 -0.62 11.46 -23.20
C VAL A 26 -1.56 10.26 -23.16
N PRO A 27 -1.51 9.36 -24.17
CA PRO A 27 -2.26 8.11 -24.11
C PRO A 27 -1.72 7.24 -22.98
N TYR A 28 -2.61 6.43 -22.38
CA TYR A 28 -2.15 5.43 -21.41
C TYR A 28 -1.39 4.31 -22.15
N GLU A 29 -0.17 4.06 -21.70
CA GLU A 29 0.62 2.89 -22.03
C GLU A 29 1.17 2.31 -20.73
N ALA A 30 1.06 0.99 -20.55
CA ALA A 30 1.64 0.33 -19.40
C ALA A 30 3.16 0.49 -19.37
N GLY A 31 3.74 0.70 -18.20
CA GLY A 31 5.17 0.90 -18.00
C GLY A 31 5.48 2.03 -17.04
N ILE A 32 6.41 2.89 -17.41
CA ILE A 32 6.93 3.96 -16.57
C ILE A 32 6.58 5.33 -17.18
N LEU A 33 5.86 6.13 -16.41
CA LEU A 33 5.67 7.55 -16.66
C LEU A 33 6.60 8.31 -15.69
N GLU A 34 7.60 9.01 -16.24
CA GLU A 34 8.61 9.71 -15.47
C GLU A 34 8.61 11.20 -15.81
N VAL A 35 8.72 12.06 -14.81
CA VAL A 35 8.94 13.49 -14.98
C VAL A 35 10.28 13.89 -14.40
N VAL A 36 11.00 14.72 -15.14
CA VAL A 36 12.28 15.31 -14.72
C VAL A 36 12.15 16.82 -14.72
N ALA A 37 12.53 17.45 -13.60
CA ALA A 37 12.55 18.90 -13.46
C ALA A 37 13.96 19.44 -13.65
N TYR A 38 14.08 20.54 -14.37
CA TYR A 38 15.35 21.19 -14.69
C TYR A 38 15.37 22.66 -14.22
N ASP A 39 16.56 23.12 -13.88
CA ASP A 39 16.85 24.55 -13.66
C ASP A 39 17.01 25.31 -14.99
N GLU A 40 17.34 26.61 -14.89
CA GLU A 40 17.57 27.48 -16.05
C GLU A 40 18.80 27.09 -16.88
N ASN A 41 19.70 26.30 -16.33
CA ASN A 41 20.91 25.80 -16.98
C ASN A 41 20.75 24.35 -17.48
N ARG A 42 19.52 23.80 -17.40
CA ARG A 42 19.20 22.41 -17.71
C ARG A 42 19.87 21.38 -16.81
N ASN A 43 20.25 21.75 -15.59
CA ASN A 43 20.64 20.75 -14.59
C ASN A 43 19.39 20.12 -14.00
N GLU A 44 19.43 18.80 -13.82
CA GLU A 44 18.35 18.07 -13.16
C GLU A 44 18.22 18.50 -11.69
N MET A 45 17.04 18.96 -11.31
CA MET A 45 16.69 19.38 -9.96
C MET A 45 15.94 18.29 -9.19
N GLY A 46 15.33 17.35 -9.89
CA GLY A 46 14.60 16.24 -9.31
C GLY A 46 13.85 15.46 -10.37
N ARG A 47 13.43 14.25 -9.97
CA ARG A 47 12.57 13.38 -10.78
C ARG A 47 11.57 12.65 -9.92
N ASP A 48 10.46 12.28 -10.54
CA ASP A 48 9.45 11.41 -9.95
C ASP A 48 8.88 10.49 -11.02
N ARG A 49 8.31 9.35 -10.62
CA ARG A 49 7.80 8.37 -11.56
C ARG A 49 6.57 7.64 -11.03
N LEU A 50 5.69 7.31 -11.96
CA LEU A 50 4.59 6.37 -11.77
C LEU A 50 4.89 5.10 -12.56
N VAL A 51 4.67 3.95 -11.95
CA VAL A 51 4.90 2.65 -12.57
C VAL A 51 3.57 1.91 -12.64
N SER A 52 3.22 1.38 -13.81
CA SER A 52 2.04 0.53 -13.95
C SER A 52 2.27 -0.80 -13.26
N ALA A 53 1.27 -1.26 -12.51
CA ALA A 53 1.31 -2.60 -11.92
C ALA A 53 1.32 -3.68 -13.00
N SER A 54 1.96 -4.81 -12.71
CA SER A 54 1.93 -6.00 -13.54
C SER A 54 0.57 -6.73 -13.49
N ASN A 55 0.44 -7.81 -14.24
CA ASN A 55 -0.79 -8.61 -14.26
C ASN A 55 -0.98 -9.46 -12.98
N GLU A 56 0.12 -9.86 -12.34
CA GLU A 56 0.06 -10.61 -11.09
C GLU A 56 -0.55 -9.77 -9.97
N THR A 57 -1.30 -10.43 -9.09
CA THR A 57 -1.93 -9.76 -7.95
C THR A 57 -1.64 -10.55 -6.69
N VAL A 58 -1.17 -9.87 -5.66
CA VAL A 58 -0.84 -10.44 -4.35
C VAL A 58 -1.31 -9.53 -3.22
N ILE A 59 -1.33 -10.06 -2.00
CA ILE A 59 -1.56 -9.27 -0.79
C ILE A 59 -0.21 -8.82 -0.26
N GLY A 60 0.04 -7.52 -0.25
CA GLY A 60 1.16 -6.88 0.45
C GLY A 60 0.75 -6.52 1.87
N VAL A 61 1.63 -6.74 2.84
CA VAL A 61 1.39 -6.34 4.24
C VAL A 61 2.65 -5.73 4.81
N ARG A 62 2.48 -4.59 5.45
CA ARG A 62 3.53 -3.90 6.19
C ARG A 62 3.07 -3.66 7.63
N ALA A 63 3.83 -4.16 8.60
CA ALA A 63 3.61 -3.88 10.00
C ALA A 63 4.29 -2.55 10.39
N GLU A 64 3.63 -1.73 11.20
CA GLU A 64 4.23 -0.54 11.82
C GLU A 64 5.39 -0.92 12.73
N LYS A 65 5.22 -2.03 13.47
CA LYS A 65 6.23 -2.64 14.32
C LYS A 65 6.09 -4.17 14.30
N GLU A 66 7.20 -4.86 14.48
CA GLU A 66 7.24 -6.32 14.51
C GLU A 66 7.30 -6.88 15.95
N THR A 67 7.60 -6.03 16.92
CA THR A 67 7.67 -6.38 18.34
C THR A 67 6.69 -5.55 19.14
N MET A 68 6.00 -6.21 20.05
CA MET A 68 4.97 -5.63 20.92
C MET A 68 5.30 -5.95 22.39
N ASP A 69 4.90 -5.06 23.29
CA ASP A 69 5.07 -5.27 24.72
C ASP A 69 4.02 -6.25 25.28
N VAL A 70 4.45 -7.08 26.27
CA VAL A 70 3.52 -7.91 27.04
C VAL A 70 2.56 -7.04 27.85
N GLY A 71 1.44 -7.61 28.26
CA GLY A 71 0.48 -6.92 29.15
C GLY A 71 -0.90 -6.71 28.54
N GLY A 72 -1.09 -7.07 27.26
CA GLY A 72 -2.41 -7.05 26.63
C GLY A 72 -2.91 -5.66 26.18
N ASP A 73 -2.10 -4.62 26.33
CA ASP A 73 -2.49 -3.24 26.00
C ASP A 73 -1.76 -2.68 24.76
N ASP A 74 -0.68 -3.31 24.31
CA ASP A 74 0.05 -2.84 23.17
C ASP A 74 -0.64 -3.23 21.85
N ILE A 75 -0.60 -2.30 20.87
CA ILE A 75 -1.23 -2.48 19.57
C ILE A 75 -0.23 -2.29 18.44
N ALA A 76 -0.40 -3.05 17.36
CA ALA A 76 0.32 -2.90 16.11
C ALA A 76 -0.67 -2.67 14.97
N TYR A 77 -0.38 -1.69 14.12
CA TYR A 77 -1.11 -1.44 12.89
C TYR A 77 -0.45 -2.17 11.73
N LEU A 78 -1.28 -2.83 10.94
CA LEU A 78 -0.86 -3.55 9.74
C LEU A 78 -1.52 -2.88 8.53
N ASP A 79 -0.70 -2.25 7.70
CA ASP A 79 -1.13 -1.73 6.40
C ASP A 79 -1.23 -2.91 5.44
N VAL A 80 -2.39 -3.09 4.83
CA VAL A 80 -2.68 -4.16 3.87
C VAL A 80 -2.98 -3.54 2.53
N GLU A 81 -2.25 -3.97 1.51
CA GLU A 81 -2.41 -3.45 0.15
C GLU A 81 -2.60 -4.61 -0.85
N ILE A 82 -3.47 -4.42 -1.81
CA ILE A 82 -3.51 -5.25 -3.01
C ILE A 82 -2.44 -4.70 -3.95
N THR A 83 -1.43 -5.51 -4.25
CA THR A 83 -0.27 -5.09 -5.04
C THR A 83 0.02 -6.08 -6.15
N ASP A 84 0.93 -5.71 -7.05
CA ASP A 84 1.62 -6.70 -7.86
C ASP A 84 2.80 -7.32 -7.08
N GLU A 85 3.54 -8.24 -7.73
CA GLU A 85 4.72 -8.90 -7.14
C GLU A 85 5.88 -7.95 -6.85
N ASN A 86 5.86 -6.73 -7.42
CA ASN A 86 6.86 -5.68 -7.18
C ASN A 86 6.42 -4.67 -6.11
N GLY A 87 5.24 -4.86 -5.52
CA GLY A 87 4.68 -3.98 -4.50
C GLY A 87 4.01 -2.73 -5.05
N ILE A 88 3.70 -2.68 -6.36
CA ILE A 88 2.93 -1.59 -6.95
C ILE A 88 1.45 -1.78 -6.61
N CYS A 89 0.88 -0.83 -5.89
CA CYS A 89 -0.51 -0.89 -5.46
C CYS A 89 -1.48 -0.94 -6.65
N LYS A 90 -2.43 -1.85 -6.56
CA LYS A 90 -3.55 -2.02 -7.51
C LYS A 90 -4.83 -1.53 -6.84
N PRO A 91 -5.51 -0.52 -7.38
CA PRO A 91 -6.70 0.06 -6.76
C PRO A 91 -7.94 -0.84 -6.92
N GLU A 92 -7.82 -2.09 -6.47
CA GLU A 92 -8.88 -3.09 -6.55
C GLU A 92 -9.67 -3.13 -5.23
N GLU A 93 -10.99 -3.24 -5.32
CA GLU A 93 -11.86 -3.54 -4.18
C GLU A 93 -11.94 -5.05 -4.02
N ARG A 94 -11.40 -5.56 -2.91
CA ARG A 94 -11.40 -6.99 -2.56
C ARG A 94 -11.72 -7.19 -1.10
N VAL A 95 -12.49 -8.20 -0.79
CA VAL A 95 -12.67 -8.66 0.59
C VAL A 95 -11.40 -9.38 1.02
N VAL A 96 -10.76 -8.89 2.07
CA VAL A 96 -9.62 -9.55 2.71
C VAL A 96 -10.04 -10.05 4.09
N LYS A 97 -9.83 -11.32 4.35
CA LYS A 97 -10.02 -11.95 5.65
C LYS A 97 -8.72 -11.95 6.43
N VAL A 98 -8.82 -11.74 7.73
CA VAL A 98 -7.69 -11.67 8.65
C VAL A 98 -7.87 -12.69 9.76
N LYS A 99 -6.92 -13.62 9.89
CA LYS A 99 -6.87 -14.59 10.97
C LYS A 99 -5.65 -14.36 11.83
N VAL A 100 -5.83 -14.30 13.15
CA VAL A 100 -4.75 -14.12 14.12
C VAL A 100 -4.64 -15.37 14.97
N GLU A 101 -3.41 -15.89 15.15
CA GLU A 101 -3.08 -17.05 15.97
C GLU A 101 -1.87 -16.71 16.85
N GLY A 102 -1.84 -17.29 18.08
CA GLY A 102 -0.74 -17.10 19.02
C GLY A 102 -1.01 -16.02 20.07
N ALA A 103 0.03 -15.28 20.45
CA ALA A 103 0.02 -14.34 21.56
C ALA A 103 -0.60 -12.96 21.21
N GLY A 104 -1.69 -12.96 20.44
CA GLY A 104 -2.39 -11.72 20.09
C GLY A 104 -3.81 -11.93 19.62
N THR A 105 -4.54 -10.84 19.47
CA THR A 105 -5.94 -10.83 19.01
C THR A 105 -6.16 -9.77 17.93
N LEU A 106 -7.04 -10.06 16.99
CA LEU A 106 -7.52 -9.07 16.03
C LEU A 106 -8.49 -8.12 16.76
N LEU A 107 -8.11 -6.86 16.82
CA LEU A 107 -8.90 -5.82 17.48
C LEU A 107 -9.89 -5.18 16.52
N ALA A 108 -9.43 -4.86 15.31
CA ALA A 108 -10.25 -4.21 14.30
C ALA A 108 -9.68 -4.40 12.89
N VAL A 109 -10.54 -4.22 11.90
CA VAL A 109 -10.22 -4.12 10.47
C VAL A 109 -10.97 -2.93 9.89
N GLY A 110 -10.44 -2.30 8.83
CA GLY A 110 -11.10 -1.17 8.21
C GLY A 110 -10.40 -0.67 6.96
N SER A 111 -11.08 0.14 6.18
CA SER A 111 -10.51 0.82 5.01
C SER A 111 -10.91 2.30 4.97
N GLY A 112 -10.37 3.06 4.01
CA GLY A 112 -10.70 4.46 3.80
C GLY A 112 -12.02 4.72 3.07
N ALA A 113 -12.91 3.73 2.96
CA ALA A 113 -14.20 3.89 2.30
C ALA A 113 -15.07 4.91 3.05
N HIS A 114 -15.56 5.94 2.32
CA HIS A 114 -16.41 6.98 2.91
C HIS A 114 -17.77 6.48 3.38
N ARG A 115 -18.25 5.39 2.78
CA ARG A 115 -19.53 4.76 3.13
C ARG A 115 -19.33 3.25 3.08
N THR A 116 -19.63 2.58 4.20
CA THR A 116 -19.62 1.13 4.31
C THR A 116 -20.65 0.70 5.36
N GLU A 117 -21.25 -0.47 5.15
CA GLU A 117 -22.09 -1.15 6.14
C GLU A 117 -21.29 -2.25 6.87
N GLU A 118 -20.02 -2.46 6.50
CA GLU A 118 -19.14 -3.42 7.14
C GLU A 118 -18.78 -2.98 8.56
N LYS A 119 -18.58 -3.95 9.42
CA LYS A 119 -18.25 -3.69 10.82
C LYS A 119 -16.72 -3.68 10.99
N TYR A 120 -16.21 -2.66 11.65
CA TYR A 120 -14.78 -2.58 12.00
C TYR A 120 -14.36 -3.67 13.00
N ILE A 121 -15.30 -4.17 13.80
CA ILE A 121 -15.11 -5.33 14.71
C ILE A 121 -15.56 -6.57 13.94
N GLY A 122 -14.64 -7.23 13.28
CA GLY A 122 -14.84 -8.42 12.45
C GLY A 122 -13.52 -9.00 12.02
N ASP A 123 -13.56 -10.02 11.19
CA ASP A 123 -12.39 -10.72 10.67
C ASP A 123 -12.16 -10.47 9.16
N SER A 124 -12.95 -9.61 8.56
CA SER A 124 -12.82 -9.29 7.13
C SER A 124 -13.28 -7.87 6.83
N PHE A 125 -12.72 -7.28 5.80
CA PHE A 125 -13.10 -5.96 5.32
C PHE A 125 -12.76 -5.79 3.83
N THR A 126 -13.54 -4.95 3.14
CA THR A 126 -13.28 -4.62 1.73
C THR A 126 -12.23 -3.52 1.62
N THR A 127 -11.21 -3.74 0.79
CA THR A 127 -10.22 -2.71 0.49
C THR A 127 -10.86 -1.51 -0.23
N CYS A 128 -10.37 -0.32 0.05
CA CYS A 128 -10.71 0.89 -0.68
C CYS A 128 -9.49 1.37 -1.45
N ASN A 129 -9.60 1.48 -2.77
CA ASN A 129 -8.45 1.76 -3.65
C ASN A 129 -7.26 0.80 -3.39
N GLY A 130 -7.55 -0.49 -3.19
CA GLY A 130 -6.56 -1.52 -2.92
C GLY A 130 -6.00 -1.52 -1.51
N ARG A 131 -6.54 -0.76 -0.55
CA ARG A 131 -5.95 -0.59 0.78
C ARG A 131 -6.94 -0.83 1.91
N MET A 132 -6.45 -1.44 2.98
CA MET A 132 -7.12 -1.55 4.26
C MET A 132 -6.11 -1.62 5.39
N ALA A 133 -6.57 -1.57 6.62
CA ALA A 133 -5.77 -1.77 7.81
C ALA A 133 -6.34 -2.87 8.70
N ALA A 134 -5.46 -3.56 9.42
CA ALA A 134 -5.81 -4.43 10.52
C ALA A 134 -5.07 -3.96 11.79
N VAL A 135 -5.73 -4.08 12.93
CA VAL A 135 -5.18 -3.70 14.24
C VAL A 135 -5.08 -4.94 15.10
N ILE A 136 -3.86 -5.24 15.54
CA ILE A 136 -3.56 -6.39 16.39
C ILE A 136 -3.25 -5.89 17.80
N ARG A 137 -3.78 -6.57 18.81
CA ARG A 137 -3.45 -6.31 20.20
C ARG A 137 -2.65 -7.47 20.77
N SER A 138 -1.61 -7.15 21.56
CA SER A 138 -0.78 -8.15 22.26
C SER A 138 -1.60 -8.92 23.31
N ALA A 139 -1.13 -10.14 23.62
CA ALA A 139 -1.63 -10.89 24.77
C ALA A 139 -0.93 -10.46 26.08
N GLU A 140 -1.41 -10.97 27.21
CA GLU A 140 -0.78 -10.78 28.52
C GLU A 140 0.57 -11.51 28.65
N GLU A 141 0.76 -12.58 27.86
CA GLU A 141 1.95 -13.43 27.90
C GLU A 141 2.78 -13.24 26.62
N ALA A 142 4.11 -13.42 26.75
CA ALA A 142 5.05 -13.39 25.64
C ALA A 142 4.81 -14.55 24.67
N GLY A 143 5.04 -14.31 23.39
CA GLY A 143 4.93 -15.34 22.36
C GLY A 143 4.84 -14.78 20.95
N ASP A 144 4.80 -15.66 19.99
CA ASP A 144 4.64 -15.31 18.58
C ASP A 144 3.17 -15.06 18.23
N ILE A 145 2.96 -14.11 17.32
CA ILE A 145 1.67 -13.86 16.69
C ILE A 145 1.83 -14.15 15.19
N TYR A 146 0.97 -15.00 14.65
CA TYR A 146 0.88 -15.22 13.20
C TYR A 146 -0.41 -14.60 12.68
N VAL A 147 -0.29 -13.68 11.73
CA VAL A 147 -1.42 -13.02 11.10
C VAL A 147 -1.49 -13.46 9.65
N THR A 148 -2.57 -14.15 9.30
CA THR A 148 -2.84 -14.62 7.93
C THR A 148 -3.88 -13.73 7.28
N PHE A 149 -3.55 -13.23 6.10
CA PHE A 149 -4.44 -12.48 5.22
C PHE A 149 -4.79 -13.33 4.01
N SER A 150 -6.07 -13.46 3.71
CA SER A 150 -6.56 -14.23 2.57
C SER A 150 -7.62 -13.45 1.78
N SER A 151 -7.64 -13.65 0.47
CA SER A 151 -8.64 -13.09 -0.44
C SER A 151 -8.86 -14.05 -1.60
N ASP A 152 -10.08 -14.13 -2.10
CA ASP A 152 -10.45 -15.09 -3.14
C ASP A 152 -9.55 -14.94 -4.38
N GLY A 153 -8.96 -16.06 -4.81
CA GLY A 153 -8.11 -16.15 -5.98
C GLY A 153 -6.69 -15.60 -5.80
N LEU A 154 -6.30 -15.21 -4.58
CA LEU A 154 -4.94 -14.77 -4.27
C LEU A 154 -4.24 -15.74 -3.32
N PRO A 155 -2.90 -15.84 -3.38
CA PRO A 155 -2.15 -16.56 -2.36
C PRO A 155 -2.27 -15.86 -1.00
N ASP A 156 -2.36 -16.68 0.06
CA ASP A 156 -2.35 -16.16 1.42
C ASP A 156 -1.04 -15.45 1.74
N LYS A 157 -1.14 -14.37 2.50
CA LYS A 157 0.00 -13.65 3.07
C LYS A 157 0.03 -13.88 4.57
N ILE A 158 1.16 -14.39 5.07
CA ILE A 158 1.37 -14.58 6.51
C ILE A 158 2.50 -13.66 6.96
N ILE A 159 2.28 -12.96 8.06
CA ILE A 159 3.32 -12.20 8.77
C ILE A 159 3.43 -12.70 10.21
N LYS A 160 4.59 -12.51 10.79
CA LYS A 160 4.89 -12.82 12.18
C LYS A 160 5.18 -11.53 12.96
N LEU A 161 4.55 -11.39 14.13
CA LEU A 161 4.91 -10.41 15.15
C LEU A 161 5.35 -11.17 16.42
N GLU A 162 6.02 -10.49 17.32
CA GLU A 162 6.50 -11.07 18.58
C GLU A 162 6.05 -10.21 19.77
N VAL A 163 5.52 -10.85 20.81
CA VAL A 163 5.21 -10.21 22.11
C VAL A 163 6.33 -10.58 23.09
N ARG A 164 7.02 -9.59 23.66
CA ARG A 164 8.14 -9.75 24.59
C ARG A 164 8.23 -8.65 25.64
#